data_c825a8a2bb2996826fbb5672f31ad8ca
#
_entry.id   c825a8a2bb2996826fbb5672f31ad8ca
#
_cell.length_a   1.000
_cell.length_b   1.000
_cell.length_c   1.000
_cell.angle_alpha   90.00
_cell.angle_beta   90.00
_cell.angle_gamma   90.00
#
_symmetry.space_group_name_H-M   'P 1'
#
loop_
_entity.id
_entity.type
_entity.pdbx_description
1 polymer ?
#
loop_
_entity_poly.entity_id
_entity_poly.type
_entity_poly.pdbx_seq_one_letter_code
_entity_poly.pdbx_strand_id
1 'polypeptide(L)'
;MKLPFHYPAVLLALLAPSSIPSAAISSGPTADPSEVAAVIKKFKEKDPGLAKVFADAQGYAVFPTVGKGGIGLGAARGKGYVYQRGRLIGRSTLTQVTIGFQLGGQVYSEVVFLKDAAALDNFKRGRLKLDAQASAVALTARASADLAYRNGVAIVTMAKGGLMYEASVGGQKFSYKAIGKTS
;
A
#
# COMPACT_ATOMS: atom_id res chain seq x y z
N MET A 1 -68.12 38.09 16.99
CA MET A 1 -68.05 37.02 15.98
C MET A 1 -66.64 36.45 16.10
N LYS A 2 -66.47 35.32 16.82
CA LYS A 2 -65.15 34.70 17.13
C LYS A 2 -65.01 33.46 16.27
N LEU A 3 -63.99 33.44 15.38
CA LEU A 3 -63.64 32.31 14.61
C LEU A 3 -62.66 31.42 15.42
N PRO A 4 -62.85 30.08 15.47
CA PRO A 4 -61.92 29.20 16.14
C PRO A 4 -60.74 28.84 15.25
N PHE A 5 -59.53 29.08 15.71
CA PHE A 5 -58.29 28.61 15.13
C PHE A 5 -58.14 27.09 15.38
N HIS A 6 -58.18 26.32 14.32
CA HIS A 6 -57.79 24.88 14.36
C HIS A 6 -56.31 24.76 14.12
N TYR A 7 -55.58 24.28 15.12
CA TYR A 7 -54.20 23.84 14.96
C TYR A 7 -54.20 22.38 14.47
N PRO A 8 -53.53 22.05 13.35
CA PRO A 8 -53.29 20.66 13.00
C PRO A 8 -52.20 20.11 13.88
N ALA A 9 -52.49 18.98 14.53
CA ALA A 9 -51.54 18.20 15.29
C ALA A 9 -50.43 17.70 14.35
N VAL A 10 -49.21 18.19 14.55
CA VAL A 10 -48.03 17.66 13.90
C VAL A 10 -47.68 16.33 14.58
N LEU A 11 -47.93 15.25 13.83
CA LEU A 11 -47.53 13.90 14.20
C LEU A 11 -46.01 13.79 14.15
N LEU A 12 -45.35 13.84 15.31
CA LEU A 12 -43.92 13.65 15.44
C LEU A 12 -43.62 12.14 15.25
N ALA A 13 -43.28 11.77 14.03
CA ALA A 13 -42.81 10.41 13.74
C ALA A 13 -41.45 10.23 14.42
N LEU A 14 -41.42 9.38 15.47
CA LEU A 14 -40.16 8.88 16.06
C LEU A 14 -39.41 8.07 14.99
N LEU A 15 -38.38 8.67 14.41
CA LEU A 15 -37.36 7.90 13.69
C LEU A 15 -36.60 7.05 14.70
N ALA A 16 -36.84 5.76 14.67
CA ALA A 16 -35.98 4.79 15.33
C ALA A 16 -34.55 4.91 14.76
N PRO A 17 -33.50 4.87 15.59
CA PRO A 17 -32.14 4.83 15.08
C PRO A 17 -31.95 3.50 14.32
N SER A 18 -31.90 3.57 13.01
CA SER A 18 -31.42 2.48 12.17
C SER A 18 -29.98 2.23 12.56
N SER A 19 -29.75 1.14 13.27
CA SER A 19 -28.42 0.59 13.54
C SER A 19 -27.77 0.32 12.18
N ILE A 20 -26.85 1.19 11.80
CA ILE A 20 -25.93 0.95 10.68
C ILE A 20 -25.14 -0.31 11.07
N PRO A 21 -25.22 -1.41 10.29
CA PRO A 21 -24.38 -2.54 10.57
C PRO A 21 -22.94 -2.04 10.46
N SER A 22 -22.20 -2.17 11.56
CA SER A 22 -20.75 -1.98 11.56
C SER A 22 -20.21 -2.96 10.53
N ALA A 23 -19.97 -2.47 9.30
CA ALA A 23 -19.29 -3.25 8.30
C ALA A 23 -17.97 -3.66 8.94
N ALA A 24 -17.91 -4.91 9.35
CA ALA A 24 -16.67 -5.54 9.75
C ALA A 24 -15.67 -5.19 8.66
N ILE A 25 -14.63 -4.42 9.00
CA ILE A 25 -13.50 -4.17 8.13
C ILE A 25 -12.89 -5.55 7.93
N SER A 26 -13.38 -6.24 6.91
CA SER A 26 -12.85 -7.51 6.46
C SER A 26 -11.35 -7.30 6.34
N SER A 27 -10.60 -8.02 7.16
CA SER A 27 -9.16 -8.11 7.00
C SER A 27 -8.94 -8.61 5.57
N GLY A 28 -8.68 -7.67 4.65
CA GLY A 28 -8.49 -7.97 3.23
C GLY A 28 -7.53 -9.14 3.06
N PRO A 29 -7.60 -9.89 1.96
CA PRO A 29 -6.90 -11.15 1.78
C PRO A 29 -5.45 -11.02 2.21
N THR A 30 -4.98 -11.98 2.98
CA THR A 30 -3.56 -12.10 3.33
C THR A 30 -2.85 -12.30 2.00
N ALA A 31 -1.74 -11.56 1.73
CA ALA A 31 -0.97 -11.83 0.53
C ALA A 31 -0.59 -13.32 0.51
N ASP A 32 -0.79 -13.98 -0.64
CA ASP A 32 -0.40 -15.37 -0.81
C ASP A 32 1.10 -15.41 -1.17
N PRO A 33 1.91 -16.29 -0.55
CA PRO A 33 3.31 -16.48 -0.95
C PRO A 33 3.50 -16.76 -2.45
N SER A 34 2.55 -17.45 -3.07
CA SER A 34 2.58 -17.72 -4.51
C SER A 34 2.41 -16.46 -5.35
N GLU A 35 1.54 -15.53 -4.93
CA GLU A 35 1.38 -14.23 -5.58
C GLU A 35 2.67 -13.40 -5.49
N VAL A 36 3.35 -13.45 -4.34
CA VAL A 36 4.63 -12.76 -4.15
C VAL A 36 5.70 -13.31 -5.09
N ALA A 37 5.81 -14.64 -5.19
CA ALA A 37 6.75 -15.28 -6.12
C ALA A 37 6.45 -14.91 -7.58
N ALA A 38 5.18 -14.89 -7.96
CA ALA A 38 4.74 -14.49 -9.30
C ALA A 38 5.08 -13.02 -9.61
N VAL A 39 4.94 -12.13 -8.63
CA VAL A 39 5.32 -10.72 -8.80
C VAL A 39 6.82 -10.58 -8.96
N ILE A 40 7.64 -11.21 -8.11
CA ILE A 40 9.11 -11.19 -8.23
C ILE A 40 9.54 -11.69 -9.61
N LYS A 41 8.93 -12.79 -10.08
CA LYS A 41 9.20 -13.32 -11.42
C LYS A 41 8.89 -12.30 -12.50
N LYS A 42 7.70 -11.69 -12.49
CA LYS A 42 7.31 -10.66 -13.48
C LYS A 42 8.25 -9.45 -13.48
N PHE A 43 8.72 -9.01 -12.31
CA PHE A 43 9.67 -7.91 -12.21
C PHE A 43 10.99 -8.25 -12.90
N LYS A 44 11.53 -9.45 -12.65
CA LYS A 44 12.78 -9.93 -13.27
C LYS A 44 12.64 -10.23 -14.77
N GLU A 45 11.48 -10.69 -15.21
CA GLU A 45 11.19 -10.92 -16.64
C GLU A 45 11.08 -9.60 -17.41
N LYS A 46 10.45 -8.59 -16.80
CA LYS A 46 10.29 -7.29 -17.45
C LYS A 46 11.61 -6.50 -17.52
N ASP A 47 12.42 -6.60 -16.48
CA ASP A 47 13.76 -6.03 -16.41
C ASP A 47 14.74 -7.02 -15.77
N PRO A 48 15.54 -7.75 -16.59
CA PRO A 48 16.53 -8.69 -16.08
C PRO A 48 17.57 -8.06 -15.13
N GLY A 49 17.84 -6.75 -15.23
CA GLY A 49 18.73 -6.02 -14.33
C GLY A 49 18.24 -6.01 -12.88
N LEU A 50 16.93 -6.11 -12.67
CA LEU A 50 16.37 -6.24 -11.33
C LEU A 50 16.79 -7.54 -10.62
N ALA A 51 17.19 -8.59 -11.35
CA ALA A 51 17.70 -9.81 -10.72
C ALA A 51 18.92 -9.51 -9.84
N LYS A 52 19.83 -8.63 -10.32
CA LYS A 52 20.97 -8.16 -9.54
C LYS A 52 20.53 -7.30 -8.34
N VAL A 53 19.56 -6.41 -8.53
CA VAL A 53 19.04 -5.56 -7.45
C VAL A 53 18.43 -6.41 -6.32
N PHE A 54 17.66 -7.46 -6.67
CA PHE A 54 17.13 -8.42 -5.69
C PHE A 54 18.21 -9.20 -4.95
N ALA A 55 19.30 -9.54 -5.64
CA ALA A 55 20.43 -10.29 -5.05
C ALA A 55 21.27 -9.41 -4.11
N ASP A 56 21.54 -8.17 -4.50
CA ASP A 56 22.43 -7.25 -3.79
C ASP A 56 21.74 -6.58 -2.58
N ALA A 57 20.42 -6.46 -2.59
CA ALA A 57 19.70 -5.82 -1.51
C ALA A 57 19.85 -6.58 -0.20
N GLN A 58 20.13 -5.86 0.89
CA GLN A 58 20.13 -6.45 2.25
C GLN A 58 18.77 -7.03 2.61
N GLY A 59 17.71 -6.40 2.13
CA GLY A 59 16.34 -6.90 2.24
C GLY A 59 15.43 -6.26 1.22
N TYR A 60 14.24 -6.82 1.06
CA TYR A 60 13.19 -6.23 0.25
C TYR A 60 11.82 -6.64 0.77
N ALA A 61 10.83 -5.76 0.56
CA ALA A 61 9.43 -6.05 0.83
C ALA A 61 8.66 -6.08 -0.48
N VAL A 62 7.80 -7.07 -0.67
CA VAL A 62 6.98 -7.24 -1.87
C VAL A 62 5.52 -7.17 -1.48
N PHE A 63 4.80 -6.23 -2.08
CA PHE A 63 3.37 -6.04 -1.96
C PHE A 63 2.71 -6.43 -3.29
N PRO A 64 2.17 -7.65 -3.41
CA PRO A 64 1.62 -8.13 -4.68
C PRO A 64 0.47 -7.25 -5.17
N THR A 65 -0.34 -6.78 -4.26
CA THR A 65 -1.50 -5.95 -4.56
C THR A 65 -1.62 -4.82 -3.55
N VAL A 66 -1.52 -3.59 -4.05
CA VAL A 66 -1.81 -2.36 -3.33
C VAL A 66 -3.00 -1.71 -4.00
N GLY A 67 -4.08 -1.54 -3.25
CA GLY A 67 -5.23 -0.76 -3.69
C GLY A 67 -5.10 0.68 -3.20
N LYS A 68 -5.30 1.64 -4.09
CA LYS A 68 -5.31 3.07 -3.80
C LYS A 68 -6.60 3.67 -4.36
N GLY A 69 -7.28 4.48 -3.56
CA GLY A 69 -8.50 5.17 -4.00
C GLY A 69 -8.84 6.34 -3.10
N GLY A 70 -9.74 7.21 -3.60
CA GLY A 70 -10.26 8.34 -2.85
C GLY A 70 -10.80 9.46 -3.74
N ILE A 71 -11.47 10.41 -3.08
CA ILE A 71 -11.98 11.66 -3.67
C ILE A 71 -11.54 12.78 -2.73
N GLY A 72 -10.62 13.65 -3.18
CA GLY A 72 -10.05 14.73 -2.35
C GLY A 72 -9.08 14.24 -1.27
N LEU A 73 -9.41 13.18 -0.55
CA LEU A 73 -8.54 12.44 0.36
C LEU A 73 -8.36 11.03 -0.18
N GLY A 74 -7.11 10.62 -0.42
CA GLY A 74 -6.77 9.30 -0.92
C GLY A 74 -6.18 8.42 0.18
N ALA A 75 -6.45 7.12 0.10
CA ALA A 75 -5.81 6.11 0.92
C ALA A 75 -5.29 4.96 0.06
N ALA A 76 -4.14 4.40 0.43
CA ALA A 76 -3.65 3.17 -0.16
C ALA A 76 -3.36 2.14 0.94
N ARG A 77 -3.59 0.87 0.61
CA ARG A 77 -3.30 -0.25 1.50
C ARG A 77 -2.86 -1.47 0.70
N GLY A 78 -1.83 -2.14 1.20
CA GLY A 78 -1.33 -3.40 0.66
C GLY A 78 -0.79 -4.30 1.77
N LYS A 79 -0.86 -5.61 1.58
CA LYS A 79 -0.20 -6.60 2.43
C LYS A 79 0.90 -7.28 1.63
N GLY A 80 2.01 -7.57 2.27
CA GLY A 80 3.17 -8.14 1.62
C GLY A 80 4.07 -8.96 2.54
N TYR A 81 5.14 -9.46 1.95
CA TYR A 81 6.16 -10.24 2.63
C TYR A 81 7.51 -9.55 2.58
N VAL A 82 8.29 -9.75 3.63
CA VAL A 82 9.62 -9.15 3.81
C VAL A 82 10.66 -10.24 3.75
N TYR A 83 11.68 -9.99 2.96
CA TYR A 83 12.81 -10.89 2.75
C TYR A 83 14.11 -10.23 3.20
N GLN A 84 15.01 -11.02 3.75
CA GLN A 84 16.39 -10.63 4.04
C GLN A 84 17.31 -11.59 3.32
N ARG A 85 18.15 -11.10 2.41
CA ARG A 85 19.04 -11.92 1.58
C ARG A 85 18.31 -13.12 0.95
N GLY A 86 17.13 -12.86 0.36
CA GLY A 86 16.30 -13.88 -0.28
C GLY A 86 15.51 -14.80 0.66
N ARG A 87 15.72 -14.73 2.00
CA ARG A 87 14.98 -15.54 2.98
C ARG A 87 13.79 -14.78 3.50
N LEU A 88 12.63 -15.40 3.52
CA LEU A 88 11.42 -14.85 4.11
C LEU A 88 11.59 -14.67 5.63
N ILE A 89 11.40 -13.44 6.12
CA ILE A 89 11.59 -13.09 7.53
C ILE A 89 10.34 -12.55 8.21
N GLY A 90 9.35 -12.09 7.43
CA GLY A 90 8.16 -11.47 8.03
C GLY A 90 7.11 -11.06 7.03
N ARG A 91 6.05 -10.49 7.57
CA ARG A 91 4.94 -9.86 6.85
C ARG A 91 4.96 -8.36 7.08
N SER A 92 4.44 -7.62 6.12
CA SER A 92 4.30 -6.17 6.23
C SER A 92 2.94 -5.72 5.72
N THR A 93 2.46 -4.62 6.28
CA THR A 93 1.31 -3.88 5.75
C THR A 93 1.78 -2.49 5.37
N LEU A 94 1.53 -2.12 4.12
CA LEU A 94 1.68 -0.78 3.59
C LEU A 94 0.39 -0.02 3.82
N THR A 95 0.50 1.21 4.32
CA THR A 95 -0.60 2.18 4.40
C THR A 95 -0.09 3.53 3.93
N GLN A 96 -0.95 4.26 3.21
CA GLN A 96 -0.64 5.62 2.76
C GLN A 96 -1.90 6.46 2.87
N VAL A 97 -1.74 7.72 3.27
CA VAL A 97 -2.78 8.74 3.18
C VAL A 97 -2.23 9.85 2.32
N THR A 98 -2.98 10.26 1.32
CA THR A 98 -2.62 11.35 0.41
C THR A 98 -3.73 12.40 0.42
N ILE A 99 -3.32 13.67 0.45
CA ILE A 99 -4.22 14.82 0.30
C ILE A 99 -3.99 15.35 -1.11
N GLY A 100 -5.06 15.53 -1.89
CA GLY A 100 -4.94 16.06 -3.23
C GLY A 100 -6.15 15.72 -4.10
N PHE A 101 -6.18 16.29 -5.29
CA PHE A 101 -7.26 16.05 -6.24
C PHE A 101 -7.07 14.66 -6.88
N GLN A 102 -7.60 13.62 -6.21
CA GLN A 102 -7.58 12.26 -6.73
C GLN A 102 -9.00 11.81 -6.99
N LEU A 103 -9.30 11.50 -8.25
CA LEU A 103 -10.56 10.88 -8.66
C LEU A 103 -10.22 9.48 -9.20
N GLY A 104 -10.73 8.44 -8.52
CA GLY A 104 -10.62 7.09 -9.00
C GLY A 104 -9.85 6.13 -8.09
N GLY A 105 -9.71 4.91 -8.58
CA GLY A 105 -8.99 3.82 -7.94
C GLY A 105 -7.84 3.32 -8.80
N GLN A 106 -6.77 2.89 -8.17
CA GLN A 106 -5.61 2.29 -8.80
C GLN A 106 -5.26 1.00 -8.08
N VAL A 107 -4.80 0.02 -8.83
CA VAL A 107 -4.25 -1.24 -8.29
C VAL A 107 -2.88 -1.45 -8.89
N TYR A 108 -1.90 -1.70 -8.04
CA TYR A 108 -0.51 -1.91 -8.46
C TYR A 108 0.19 -2.93 -7.56
N SER A 109 1.31 -3.46 -8.05
CA SER A 109 2.29 -4.18 -7.23
C SER A 109 3.43 -3.25 -6.89
N GLU A 110 4.03 -3.43 -5.70
CA GLU A 110 5.15 -2.61 -5.23
C GLU A 110 6.25 -3.49 -4.64
N VAL A 111 7.49 -3.16 -4.98
CA VAL A 111 8.69 -3.72 -4.35
C VAL A 111 9.50 -2.60 -3.75
N VAL A 112 9.77 -2.71 -2.44
CA VAL A 112 10.62 -1.80 -1.67
C VAL A 112 11.97 -2.49 -1.45
N PHE A 113 13.03 -1.97 -2.04
CA PHE A 113 14.39 -2.45 -1.85
C PHE A 113 15.07 -1.70 -0.71
N LEU A 114 15.75 -2.42 0.16
CA LEU A 114 16.45 -1.95 1.34
C LEU A 114 17.94 -2.27 1.14
N LYS A 115 18.74 -1.25 0.85
CA LYS A 115 20.11 -1.38 0.40
C LYS A 115 21.03 -2.03 1.46
N ASP A 116 20.84 -1.63 2.71
CA ASP A 116 21.74 -1.96 3.80
C ASP A 116 20.99 -2.38 5.09
N ALA A 117 21.74 -2.77 6.10
CA ALA A 117 21.18 -3.22 7.38
C ALA A 117 20.43 -2.11 8.11
N ALA A 118 20.86 -0.86 7.98
CA ALA A 118 20.21 0.28 8.63
C ALA A 118 18.82 0.54 8.02
N ALA A 119 18.70 0.49 6.69
CA ALA A 119 17.42 0.61 5.99
C ALA A 119 16.46 -0.53 6.37
N LEU A 120 16.95 -1.77 6.43
CA LEU A 120 16.14 -2.92 6.84
C LEU A 120 15.68 -2.81 8.30
N ASP A 121 16.54 -2.35 9.21
CA ASP A 121 16.20 -2.18 10.61
C ASP A 121 15.16 -1.04 10.80
N ASN A 122 15.33 0.07 10.10
CA ASN A 122 14.36 1.16 10.08
C ASN A 122 13.00 0.69 9.54
N PHE A 123 12.99 -0.13 8.49
CA PHE A 123 11.77 -0.75 7.97
C PHE A 123 11.09 -1.62 9.02
N LYS A 124 11.83 -2.53 9.66
CA LYS A 124 11.29 -3.44 10.69
C LYS A 124 10.70 -2.70 11.89
N ARG A 125 11.29 -1.55 12.24
CA ARG A 125 10.81 -0.70 13.36
C ARG A 125 9.70 0.26 12.95
N GLY A 126 9.24 0.24 11.70
CA GLY A 126 8.25 1.19 11.18
C GLY A 126 8.76 2.64 11.15
N ARG A 127 10.08 2.81 11.12
CA ARG A 127 10.75 4.13 11.09
C ARG A 127 11.17 4.57 9.71
N LEU A 128 10.87 3.77 8.69
CA LEU A 128 11.14 4.15 7.31
C LEU A 128 10.27 5.37 6.97
N LYS A 129 10.94 6.49 6.72
CA LYS A 129 10.29 7.73 6.29
C LYS A 129 10.52 7.89 4.79
N LEU A 130 9.43 7.92 4.05
CA LEU A 130 9.45 8.35 2.67
C LEU A 130 9.01 9.82 2.65
N ASP A 131 9.86 10.67 2.10
CA ASP A 131 9.55 12.08 1.93
C ASP A 131 8.26 12.26 1.12
N ALA A 132 7.57 13.39 1.31
CA ALA A 132 6.32 13.66 0.60
C ALA A 132 6.49 13.64 -0.93
N GLN A 133 7.69 13.96 -1.42
CA GLN A 133 8.06 13.94 -2.84
C GLN A 133 8.70 12.62 -3.28
N ALA A 134 8.72 11.57 -2.41
CA ALA A 134 9.25 10.28 -2.80
C ALA A 134 8.40 9.68 -3.91
N SER A 135 9.03 9.35 -5.02
CA SER A 135 8.44 8.68 -6.16
C SER A 135 9.02 7.27 -6.32
N ALA A 136 8.22 6.38 -6.86
CA ALA A 136 8.67 5.06 -7.26
C ALA A 136 9.03 5.06 -8.76
N VAL A 137 9.98 4.22 -9.11
CA VAL A 137 10.27 3.93 -10.51
C VAL A 137 9.17 3.00 -11.05
N ALA A 138 8.54 3.38 -12.17
CA ALA A 138 7.62 2.47 -12.86
C ALA A 138 8.39 1.31 -13.47
N LEU A 139 7.85 0.10 -13.38
CA LEU A 139 8.47 -1.08 -13.96
C LEU A 139 8.46 -1.02 -15.49
N THR A 140 9.62 -0.77 -16.05
CA THR A 140 9.94 -0.81 -17.49
C THR A 140 11.04 -1.83 -17.73
N ALA A 141 11.45 -2.03 -18.98
CA ALA A 141 12.60 -2.88 -19.31
C ALA A 141 13.96 -2.29 -18.84
N ARG A 142 13.96 -1.08 -18.26
CA ARG A 142 15.14 -0.36 -17.77
C ARG A 142 14.99 0.20 -16.37
N ALA A 143 13.99 -0.28 -15.61
CA ALA A 143 13.70 0.22 -14.27
C ALA A 143 14.91 0.12 -13.33
N SER A 144 15.75 -0.92 -13.48
CA SER A 144 16.99 -1.10 -12.71
C SER A 144 18.04 -0.04 -12.98
N ALA A 145 18.11 0.49 -14.21
CA ALA A 145 19.02 1.56 -14.56
C ALA A 145 18.60 2.92 -14.01
N ASP A 146 17.29 3.12 -13.86
CA ASP A 146 16.70 4.35 -13.33
C ASP A 146 16.56 4.33 -11.79
N LEU A 147 16.92 3.19 -11.17
CA LEU A 147 16.73 2.98 -9.74
C LEU A 147 17.77 3.74 -8.91
N ALA A 148 17.31 4.75 -8.19
CA ALA A 148 18.13 5.51 -7.27
C ALA A 148 17.74 5.21 -5.82
N TYR A 149 18.72 4.81 -5.00
CA TYR A 149 18.51 4.66 -3.56
C TYR A 149 18.54 6.03 -2.87
N ARG A 150 17.44 6.36 -2.19
CA ARG A 150 17.35 7.53 -1.31
C ARG A 150 17.25 7.05 0.14
N ASN A 151 18.16 7.48 1.00
CA ASN A 151 18.23 7.02 2.40
C ASN A 151 18.25 5.47 2.52
N GLY A 152 18.93 4.78 1.60
CA GLY A 152 19.01 3.33 1.56
C GLY A 152 17.77 2.61 1.03
N VAL A 153 16.79 3.34 0.47
CA VAL A 153 15.51 2.79 -0.02
C VAL A 153 15.33 3.13 -1.49
N ALA A 154 14.88 2.14 -2.26
CA ALA A 154 14.42 2.33 -3.63
C ALA A 154 13.12 1.56 -3.84
N ILE A 155 12.21 2.09 -4.65
CA ILE A 155 10.88 1.52 -4.84
C ILE A 155 10.61 1.38 -6.33
N VAL A 156 10.09 0.21 -6.72
CA VAL A 156 9.60 -0.06 -8.07
C VAL A 156 8.14 -0.49 -8.00
N THR A 157 7.31 0.07 -8.87
CA THR A 157 5.89 -0.24 -8.96
C THR A 157 5.51 -0.77 -10.33
N MET A 158 4.52 -1.68 -10.36
CA MET A 158 3.93 -2.22 -11.57
C MET A 158 2.42 -2.02 -11.53
N ALA A 159 1.88 -1.22 -12.43
CA ALA A 159 0.44 -1.04 -12.55
C ALA A 159 -0.25 -2.37 -12.92
N LYS A 160 -1.37 -2.66 -12.25
CA LYS A 160 -2.25 -3.79 -12.55
C LYS A 160 -3.57 -3.34 -13.19
N GLY A 161 -3.97 -2.09 -12.94
CA GLY A 161 -5.19 -1.50 -13.46
C GLY A 161 -5.37 -0.06 -12.97
N GLY A 162 -6.19 0.71 -13.68
CA GLY A 162 -6.38 2.14 -13.46
C GLY A 162 -5.38 2.99 -14.25
N LEU A 163 -5.62 4.30 -14.28
CA LEU A 163 -4.72 5.26 -14.89
C LEU A 163 -3.63 5.62 -13.89
N MET A 164 -2.43 5.09 -14.11
CA MET A 164 -1.28 5.40 -13.27
C MET A 164 -0.21 6.08 -14.12
N TYR A 165 -0.08 7.39 -13.96
CA TYR A 165 0.97 8.17 -14.61
C TYR A 165 2.25 8.18 -13.77
N GLU A 166 2.13 8.25 -12.44
CA GLU A 166 3.24 8.22 -11.51
C GLU A 166 2.77 7.68 -10.16
N ALA A 167 3.50 6.70 -9.60
CA ALA A 167 3.22 6.21 -8.27
C ALA A 167 3.89 7.12 -7.23
N SER A 168 3.17 8.14 -6.76
CA SER A 168 3.59 8.82 -5.55
C SER A 168 3.55 7.84 -4.38
N VAL A 169 4.70 7.58 -3.78
CA VAL A 169 4.88 6.74 -2.60
C VAL A 169 5.20 7.57 -1.36
N GLY A 170 5.21 8.89 -1.49
CA GLY A 170 5.41 9.80 -0.37
C GLY A 170 4.38 9.57 0.73
N GLY A 171 4.83 9.61 1.98
CA GLY A 171 3.99 9.41 3.15
C GLY A 171 3.54 7.96 3.39
N GLN A 172 4.06 6.97 2.66
CA GLN A 172 3.81 5.56 2.96
C GLN A 172 4.40 5.20 4.33
N LYS A 173 3.65 4.37 5.06
CA LYS A 173 4.07 3.76 6.33
C LYS A 173 4.00 2.25 6.19
N PHE A 174 4.98 1.59 6.78
CA PHE A 174 5.10 0.14 6.77
C PHE A 174 5.05 -0.38 8.20
N SER A 175 4.20 -1.38 8.45
CA SER A 175 4.25 -2.18 9.66
C SER A 175 5.03 -3.46 9.36
N TYR A 176 5.70 -4.03 10.34
CA TYR A 176 6.41 -5.30 10.22
C TYR A 176 6.00 -6.26 11.33
N LYS A 177 5.78 -7.51 10.96
CA LYS A 177 5.56 -8.62 11.88
C LYS A 177 6.44 -9.78 11.47
N ALA A 178 7.37 -10.18 12.34
CA ALA A 178 8.22 -11.35 12.10
C ALA A 178 7.35 -12.61 11.93
N ILE A 179 7.76 -13.49 11.03
CA ILE A 179 7.25 -14.86 10.99
C ILE A 179 8.00 -15.63 12.06
N GLY A 180 7.25 -16.22 13.01
CA GLY A 180 7.85 -17.05 14.05
C GLY A 180 8.73 -18.14 13.41
N LYS A 181 9.88 -18.41 14.00
CA LYS A 181 10.60 -19.64 13.69
C LYS A 181 9.66 -20.78 14.09
N THR A 182 9.20 -21.56 13.11
CA THR A 182 8.65 -22.88 13.41
C THR A 182 9.82 -23.65 14.00
N SER A 183 9.74 -23.94 15.30
CA SER A 183 10.67 -24.83 16.00
C SER A 183 10.52 -26.22 15.47
#